data_3485d782860a81029f5cafc35cf049b7
#
_entry.id   3485d782860a81029f5cafc35cf049b7
#
_cell.length_a   1.000
_cell.length_b   1.000
_cell.length_c   1.000
_cell.angle_alpha   90.00
_cell.angle_beta   90.00
_cell.angle_gamma   90.00
#
_symmetry.space_group_name_H-M   'P 1'
#
loop_
_entity.id
_entity.type
_entity.pdbx_description
1 polymer ?
#
loop_
_entity_poly.entity_id
_entity_poly.type
_entity_poly.pdbx_seq_one_letter_code
_entity_poly.pdbx_strand_id
1 'polypeptide(L)'
;MAAAETATHAAEAAHHGGFDLIPIVVLLGAAVIAVPLFKRLGLGSVLGYLAAGLIIGPFGLGLFSDPQAILHVAELGVVMFLFIIGLEMQPSRLWSMRGEIFGLGLAQVALCIGLLTIVGLTLGYPVAQSFVAGTGFVLTSTAIVMQMLEERRAMGLPKGRRIVAILLLEDLAIVPLLALVAFLAPGGEETTLADRLTGIAIGLASIVGLILAGRYLLDPLFRILGKAKAREVMTAAALFVVLGAALAMQLGGLSMAMGAFLAGVLLSESTFRHQLEADVEPFRGVLLGLFFLGVGMSLDLAVIAASWQLIIVAVIAYMLLKMFGIYAVARLFRASNREAVERAVLMAQGGEFAFVLYAAATAVNIIDAEANAILTATIIVSMALTPIMIILHDRLMPKPAPSMEDVETADNLSASVLLIGFGRFGQIVSQPLLGNSCSISIIETNTDAIRNAKDFGFKVYFGDGSRLDILHAAGAHHARLIVISVDDREASLKIAELVKAEFPLVPVLARSLDREHAIELINAGVEYQIRETFESALALGEKALEMLDVDEEERERVMEDVRRRDSDRLTIELTEGIYAGRDLIHGNAPIKDKKGGTDSAT
;
A
#
# COMPACT_ATOMS: atom_id res chain seq x y z
N MET A 1 -58.81 -6.33 31.99
CA MET A 1 -57.60 -5.50 32.07
C MET A 1 -56.34 -6.38 31.97
N ALA A 2 -56.17 -7.43 32.77
CA ALA A 2 -54.97 -8.28 32.70
C ALA A 2 -54.69 -9.02 31.35
N ALA A 3 -55.75 -9.31 30.55
CA ALA A 3 -55.54 -9.96 29.23
C ALA A 3 -55.10 -8.97 28.13
N ALA A 4 -55.35 -7.66 28.31
CA ALA A 4 -54.87 -6.63 27.38
C ALA A 4 -53.42 -6.24 27.69
N GLU A 5 -53.00 -6.26 28.95
CA GLU A 5 -51.59 -6.03 29.35
C GLU A 5 -50.69 -7.19 28.94
N THR A 6 -51.17 -8.44 29.01
CA THR A 6 -50.38 -9.61 28.52
C THR A 6 -50.26 -9.62 27.00
N ALA A 7 -51.27 -9.10 26.27
CA ALA A 7 -51.17 -9.01 24.80
C ALA A 7 -50.23 -7.87 24.34
N THR A 8 -50.17 -6.77 25.09
CA THR A 8 -49.21 -5.69 24.83
C THR A 8 -47.78 -6.10 25.16
N HIS A 9 -47.55 -6.78 26.26
CA HIS A 9 -46.20 -7.34 26.57
C HIS A 9 -45.78 -8.44 25.61
N ALA A 10 -46.72 -9.25 25.10
CA ALA A 10 -46.42 -10.27 24.08
C ALA A 10 -46.13 -9.63 22.69
N ALA A 11 -46.78 -8.52 22.36
CA ALA A 11 -46.54 -7.75 21.15
C ALA A 11 -45.21 -6.98 21.23
N GLU A 12 -44.84 -6.42 22.38
CA GLU A 12 -43.53 -5.80 22.62
C GLU A 12 -42.40 -6.84 22.62
N ALA A 13 -42.61 -8.04 23.19
CA ALA A 13 -41.64 -9.14 23.15
C ALA A 13 -41.45 -9.71 21.72
N ALA A 14 -42.50 -9.69 20.89
CA ALA A 14 -42.40 -10.10 19.48
C ALA A 14 -41.67 -9.10 18.59
N HIS A 15 -41.62 -7.81 18.97
CA HIS A 15 -40.84 -6.79 18.25
C HIS A 15 -39.33 -6.83 18.58
N HIS A 16 -38.91 -7.45 19.67
CA HIS A 16 -37.50 -7.57 20.05
C HIS A 16 -36.80 -8.84 19.53
N GLY A 17 -37.46 -9.70 18.75
CA GLY A 17 -36.90 -10.91 18.16
C GLY A 17 -36.65 -10.84 16.64
N GLY A 18 -36.93 -9.75 16.00
CA GLY A 18 -36.66 -9.56 14.56
C GLY A 18 -35.23 -9.07 14.32
N PHE A 19 -34.56 -9.66 13.35
CA PHE A 19 -33.23 -9.20 12.89
C PHE A 19 -33.42 -7.79 12.27
N ASP A 20 -33.01 -6.74 13.00
CA ASP A 20 -33.12 -5.37 12.52
C ASP A 20 -32.06 -5.11 11.45
N LEU A 21 -32.47 -4.97 10.19
CA LEU A 21 -31.60 -4.71 9.05
C LEU A 21 -31.19 -3.25 8.93
N ILE A 22 -31.92 -2.33 9.58
CA ILE A 22 -31.67 -0.89 9.44
C ILE A 22 -30.24 -0.51 9.84
N PRO A 23 -29.72 -0.94 11.01
CA PRO A 23 -28.35 -0.67 11.40
C PRO A 23 -27.31 -1.14 10.37
N ILE A 24 -27.48 -2.36 9.86
CA ILE A 24 -26.56 -2.94 8.90
C ILE A 24 -26.52 -2.15 7.60
N VAL A 25 -27.71 -1.78 7.08
CA VAL A 25 -27.83 -0.99 5.85
C VAL A 25 -27.23 0.40 6.02
N VAL A 26 -27.45 1.04 7.17
CA VAL A 26 -26.88 2.36 7.49
C VAL A 26 -25.35 2.29 7.59
N LEU A 27 -24.80 1.31 8.28
CA LEU A 27 -23.34 1.10 8.39
C LEU A 27 -22.70 0.90 7.03
N LEU A 28 -23.26 -0.01 6.22
CA LEU A 28 -22.74 -0.29 4.88
C LEU A 28 -22.90 0.93 3.95
N GLY A 29 -24.05 1.62 4.01
CA GLY A 29 -24.30 2.83 3.21
C GLY A 29 -23.34 3.97 3.54
N ALA A 30 -23.10 4.22 4.82
CA ALA A 30 -22.13 5.22 5.26
C ALA A 30 -20.70 4.89 4.78
N ALA A 31 -20.30 3.63 4.88
CA ALA A 31 -19.00 3.16 4.39
C ALA A 31 -18.85 3.32 2.87
N VAL A 32 -19.87 2.90 2.10
CA VAL A 32 -19.86 2.95 0.62
C VAL A 32 -19.78 4.40 0.11
N ILE A 33 -20.30 5.36 0.84
CA ILE A 33 -20.25 6.79 0.47
C ILE A 33 -18.93 7.43 0.92
N ALA A 34 -18.58 7.28 2.20
CA ALA A 34 -17.46 8.00 2.79
C ALA A 34 -16.09 7.48 2.29
N VAL A 35 -15.91 6.17 2.18
CA VAL A 35 -14.60 5.60 1.82
C VAL A 35 -14.12 6.03 0.42
N PRO A 36 -14.93 5.96 -0.65
CA PRO A 36 -14.50 6.45 -1.97
C PRO A 36 -14.23 7.96 -1.98
N LEU A 37 -15.01 8.75 -1.22
CA LEU A 37 -14.81 10.18 -1.11
C LEU A 37 -13.45 10.50 -0.49
N PHE A 38 -13.13 9.89 0.64
CA PHE A 38 -11.86 10.13 1.34
C PHE A 38 -10.66 9.59 0.55
N LYS A 39 -10.81 8.47 -0.17
CA LYS A 39 -9.78 7.98 -1.10
C LYS A 39 -9.50 8.97 -2.23
N ARG A 40 -10.54 9.58 -2.82
CA ARG A 40 -10.38 10.62 -3.85
C ARG A 40 -9.69 11.87 -3.33
N LEU A 41 -9.87 12.20 -2.05
CA LEU A 41 -9.18 13.31 -1.37
C LEU A 41 -7.73 12.98 -0.98
N GLY A 42 -7.25 11.75 -1.22
CA GLY A 42 -5.91 11.30 -0.81
C GLY A 42 -5.76 11.01 0.69
N LEU A 43 -6.87 10.93 1.44
CA LEU A 43 -6.88 10.73 2.89
C LEU A 43 -6.94 9.25 3.31
N GLY A 44 -7.14 8.33 2.36
CA GLY A 44 -7.20 6.90 2.63
C GLY A 44 -8.56 6.39 3.14
N SER A 45 -8.71 5.06 3.19
CA SER A 45 -9.97 4.41 3.59
C SER A 45 -10.24 4.48 5.08
N VAL A 46 -9.21 4.41 5.92
CA VAL A 46 -9.33 4.41 7.38
C VAL A 46 -10.02 5.68 7.87
N LEU A 47 -9.55 6.86 7.42
CA LEU A 47 -10.19 8.13 7.75
C LEU A 47 -11.61 8.23 7.21
N GLY A 48 -11.91 7.61 6.07
CA GLY A 48 -13.27 7.52 5.54
C GLY A 48 -14.22 6.75 6.46
N TYR A 49 -13.80 5.60 6.97
CA TYR A 49 -14.57 4.81 7.94
C TYR A 49 -14.77 5.55 9.27
N LEU A 50 -13.70 6.16 9.81
CA LEU A 50 -13.77 6.93 11.06
C LEU A 50 -14.74 8.12 10.93
N ALA A 51 -14.67 8.88 9.84
CA ALA A 51 -15.57 9.99 9.57
C ALA A 51 -17.03 9.51 9.40
N ALA A 52 -17.24 8.40 8.68
CA ALA A 52 -18.56 7.80 8.55
C ALA A 52 -19.14 7.41 9.92
N GLY A 53 -18.34 6.74 10.77
CA GLY A 53 -18.72 6.38 12.12
C GLY A 53 -19.07 7.58 12.98
N LEU A 54 -18.27 8.64 12.93
CA LEU A 54 -18.54 9.89 13.63
C LEU A 54 -19.88 10.54 13.20
N ILE A 55 -20.18 10.53 11.90
CA ILE A 55 -21.41 11.11 11.35
C ILE A 55 -22.65 10.33 11.79
N ILE A 56 -22.63 8.99 11.70
CA ILE A 56 -23.80 8.15 12.02
C ILE A 56 -23.93 7.83 13.51
N GLY A 57 -22.86 8.04 14.29
CA GLY A 57 -22.77 7.75 15.71
C GLY A 57 -23.60 8.68 16.60
N PRO A 58 -23.55 8.47 17.94
CA PRO A 58 -24.34 9.21 18.92
C PRO A 58 -24.09 10.71 18.90
N PHE A 59 -22.89 11.12 18.57
CA PHE A 59 -22.46 12.52 18.56
C PHE A 59 -22.69 13.21 17.20
N GLY A 60 -23.06 12.44 16.16
CA GLY A 60 -23.40 12.98 14.83
C GLY A 60 -24.91 12.99 14.60
N LEU A 61 -25.39 12.15 13.68
CA LEU A 61 -26.80 12.01 13.35
C LEU A 61 -27.62 11.24 14.40
N GLY A 62 -26.96 10.58 15.37
CA GLY A 62 -27.61 9.81 16.41
C GLY A 62 -28.38 8.58 15.91
N LEU A 63 -28.00 8.03 14.75
CA LEU A 63 -28.67 6.85 14.19
C LEU A 63 -28.37 5.58 15.00
N PHE A 64 -27.30 5.61 15.79
CA PHE A 64 -26.90 4.54 16.70
C PHE A 64 -26.80 5.10 18.12
N SER A 65 -27.57 4.52 19.04
CA SER A 65 -27.58 4.92 20.44
C SER A 65 -26.63 4.10 21.32
N ASP A 66 -26.22 2.93 20.86
CA ASP A 66 -25.28 2.03 21.58
C ASP A 66 -24.07 1.67 20.71
N PRO A 67 -22.97 2.45 20.81
CA PRO A 67 -21.72 2.13 20.10
C PRO A 67 -21.09 0.82 20.59
N GLN A 68 -21.34 0.37 21.81
CA GLN A 68 -20.67 -0.79 22.39
C GLN A 68 -21.10 -2.09 21.71
N ALA A 69 -22.38 -2.23 21.35
CA ALA A 69 -22.84 -3.39 20.59
C ALA A 69 -22.13 -3.54 19.24
N ILE A 70 -21.79 -2.42 18.60
CA ILE A 70 -21.04 -2.41 17.33
C ILE A 70 -19.56 -2.68 17.57
N LEU A 71 -18.99 -2.17 18.65
CA LEU A 71 -17.59 -2.44 19.02
C LEU A 71 -17.34 -3.94 19.27
N HIS A 72 -18.27 -4.67 19.88
CA HIS A 72 -18.15 -6.13 20.04
C HIS A 72 -18.09 -6.87 18.70
N VAL A 73 -18.88 -6.47 17.71
CA VAL A 73 -18.79 -7.03 16.35
C VAL A 73 -17.50 -6.56 15.66
N ALA A 74 -17.12 -5.34 15.93
CA ALA A 74 -15.90 -4.73 15.38
C ALA A 74 -14.60 -5.35 15.94
N GLU A 75 -14.62 -5.85 17.19
CA GLU A 75 -13.51 -6.62 17.77
C GLU A 75 -13.17 -7.87 16.95
N LEU A 76 -14.17 -8.52 16.35
CA LEU A 76 -13.94 -9.61 15.40
C LEU A 76 -13.18 -9.13 14.15
N GLY A 77 -13.38 -7.89 13.75
CA GLY A 77 -12.64 -7.27 12.66
C GLY A 77 -11.15 -7.13 12.97
N VAL A 78 -10.83 -6.70 14.19
CA VAL A 78 -9.44 -6.63 14.69
C VAL A 78 -8.81 -8.02 14.74
N VAL A 79 -9.54 -9.02 15.22
CA VAL A 79 -9.10 -10.42 15.27
C VAL A 79 -8.75 -10.92 13.86
N MET A 80 -9.63 -10.71 12.87
CA MET A 80 -9.38 -11.11 11.48
C MET A 80 -8.24 -10.32 10.84
N PHE A 81 -8.15 -9.05 11.11
CA PHE A 81 -7.08 -8.18 10.60
C PHE A 81 -5.71 -8.64 11.11
N LEU A 82 -5.59 -8.85 12.41
CA LEU A 82 -4.33 -9.31 13.01
C LEU A 82 -3.96 -10.74 12.59
N PHE A 83 -4.93 -11.60 12.33
CA PHE A 83 -4.67 -12.91 11.75
C PHE A 83 -4.01 -12.80 10.37
N ILE A 84 -4.53 -11.94 9.48
CA ILE A 84 -3.96 -11.76 8.13
C ILE A 84 -2.57 -11.14 8.22
N ILE A 85 -2.37 -10.14 9.08
CA ILE A 85 -1.02 -9.61 9.32
C ILE A 85 -0.08 -10.73 9.78
N GLY A 86 -0.55 -11.60 10.70
CA GLY A 86 0.21 -12.77 11.09
C GLY A 86 0.56 -13.68 9.91
N LEU A 87 -0.38 -13.94 9.00
CA LEU A 87 -0.15 -14.72 7.77
C LEU A 87 0.87 -14.07 6.81
N GLU A 88 0.89 -12.76 6.74
CA GLU A 88 1.86 -12.01 5.94
C GLU A 88 3.28 -12.04 6.54
N MET A 89 3.39 -12.24 7.87
CA MET A 89 4.64 -12.29 8.61
C MET A 89 5.39 -13.60 8.40
N GLN A 90 6.07 -13.74 7.26
CA GLN A 90 6.92 -14.91 6.99
C GLN A 90 8.20 -14.86 7.83
N PRO A 91 8.45 -15.82 8.74
CA PRO A 91 9.68 -15.86 9.53
C PRO A 91 10.95 -15.87 8.69
N SER A 92 10.95 -16.55 7.54
CA SER A 92 12.07 -16.59 6.60
C SER A 92 12.40 -15.19 6.03
N ARG A 93 11.38 -14.41 5.66
CA ARG A 93 11.54 -13.03 5.16
C ARG A 93 12.00 -12.07 6.25
N LEU A 94 11.42 -12.17 7.44
CA LEU A 94 11.85 -11.41 8.62
C LEU A 94 13.32 -11.68 8.96
N TRP A 95 13.74 -12.95 8.87
CA TRP A 95 15.11 -13.33 9.12
C TRP A 95 16.11 -12.75 8.11
N SER A 96 15.71 -12.65 6.84
CA SER A 96 16.55 -12.01 5.80
C SER A 96 16.77 -10.52 6.04
N MET A 97 15.82 -9.83 6.72
CA MET A 97 15.88 -8.40 7.05
C MET A 97 16.21 -8.13 8.52
N ARG A 98 16.67 -9.13 9.27
CA ARG A 98 16.87 -9.04 10.74
C ARG A 98 17.76 -7.87 11.18
N GLY A 99 18.77 -7.51 10.41
CA GLY A 99 19.67 -6.39 10.74
C GLY A 99 18.96 -5.04 10.67
N GLU A 100 18.06 -4.86 9.72
CA GLU A 100 17.25 -3.65 9.55
C GLU A 100 16.10 -3.61 10.57
N ILE A 101 15.43 -4.74 10.79
CA ILE A 101 14.31 -4.87 11.72
C ILE A 101 14.79 -4.70 13.17
N PHE A 102 15.69 -5.58 13.63
CA PHE A 102 16.12 -5.62 15.03
C PHE A 102 17.25 -4.62 15.36
N GLY A 103 17.95 -4.07 14.36
CA GLY A 103 18.90 -3.00 14.53
C GLY A 103 18.25 -1.63 14.47
N LEU A 104 17.97 -1.19 13.25
CA LEU A 104 17.44 0.15 12.98
C LEU A 104 16.01 0.32 13.54
N GLY A 105 15.12 -0.65 13.29
CA GLY A 105 13.72 -0.59 13.71
C GLY A 105 13.60 -0.56 15.23
N LEU A 106 14.22 -1.52 15.93
CA LEU A 106 14.15 -1.59 17.40
C LEU A 106 14.73 -0.32 18.06
N ALA A 107 15.85 0.20 17.53
CA ALA A 107 16.45 1.43 18.05
C ALA A 107 15.48 2.62 17.88
N GLN A 108 14.80 2.72 16.72
CA GLN A 108 13.83 3.79 16.45
C GLN A 108 12.62 3.69 17.36
N VAL A 109 11.99 2.53 17.43
CA VAL A 109 10.80 2.29 18.25
C VAL A 109 11.11 2.52 19.73
N ALA A 110 12.20 1.94 20.25
CA ALA A 110 12.58 2.10 21.67
C ALA A 110 12.89 3.56 22.03
N LEU A 111 13.63 4.28 21.18
CA LEU A 111 13.92 5.70 21.42
C LEU A 111 12.64 6.54 21.41
N CYS A 112 11.77 6.35 20.42
CA CYS A 112 10.52 7.11 20.33
C CYS A 112 9.57 6.80 21.49
N ILE A 113 9.41 5.53 21.87
CA ILE A 113 8.62 5.15 23.07
C ILE A 113 9.22 5.83 24.32
N GLY A 114 10.54 5.75 24.51
CA GLY A 114 11.21 6.35 25.66
C GLY A 114 10.99 7.86 25.73
N LEU A 115 11.20 8.57 24.62
CA LEU A 115 11.00 10.03 24.56
C LEU A 115 9.55 10.42 24.89
N LEU A 116 8.57 9.75 24.28
CA LEU A 116 7.16 10.07 24.50
C LEU A 116 6.69 9.68 25.91
N THR A 117 7.17 8.56 26.44
CA THR A 117 6.91 8.16 27.83
C THR A 117 7.47 9.19 28.82
N ILE A 118 8.69 9.69 28.61
CA ILE A 118 9.29 10.73 29.45
C ILE A 118 8.42 12.00 29.46
N VAL A 119 7.86 12.40 28.32
CA VAL A 119 6.93 13.55 28.28
C VAL A 119 5.71 13.30 29.16
N GLY A 120 5.06 12.13 29.06
CA GLY A 120 3.93 11.79 29.93
C GLY A 120 4.31 11.86 31.43
N LEU A 121 5.46 11.31 31.79
CA LEU A 121 5.98 11.37 33.17
C LEU A 121 6.25 12.81 33.66
N THR A 122 6.81 13.67 32.79
CA THR A 122 7.06 15.08 33.12
C THR A 122 5.78 15.90 33.30
N LEU A 123 4.70 15.47 32.62
CA LEU A 123 3.36 16.03 32.79
C LEU A 123 2.63 15.48 34.03
N GLY A 124 3.22 14.55 34.76
CA GLY A 124 2.69 14.02 36.02
C GLY A 124 1.78 12.79 35.86
N TYR A 125 1.71 12.20 34.67
CA TYR A 125 0.91 10.98 34.45
C TYR A 125 1.62 9.73 35.02
N PRO A 126 0.86 8.70 35.46
CA PRO A 126 1.42 7.43 35.90
C PRO A 126 2.28 6.75 34.83
N VAL A 127 3.26 5.95 35.27
CA VAL A 127 4.21 5.27 34.35
C VAL A 127 3.48 4.41 33.32
N ALA A 128 2.49 3.60 33.75
CA ALA A 128 1.72 2.72 32.86
C ALA A 128 0.95 3.51 31.79
N GLN A 129 0.28 4.59 32.20
CA GLN A 129 -0.47 5.47 31.31
C GLN A 129 0.47 6.19 30.31
N SER A 130 1.58 6.74 30.79
CA SER A 130 2.58 7.42 29.98
C SER A 130 3.22 6.48 28.95
N PHE A 131 3.51 5.24 29.36
CA PHE A 131 4.06 4.22 28.48
C PHE A 131 3.07 3.79 27.39
N VAL A 132 1.82 3.52 27.76
CA VAL A 132 0.77 3.12 26.80
C VAL A 132 0.49 4.23 25.79
N ALA A 133 0.31 5.48 26.28
CA ALA A 133 0.10 6.62 25.42
C ALA A 133 1.29 6.84 24.46
N GLY A 134 2.51 6.84 24.98
CA GLY A 134 3.74 6.99 24.19
C GLY A 134 3.89 5.88 23.14
N THR A 135 3.61 4.64 23.51
CA THR A 135 3.70 3.49 22.62
C THR A 135 2.67 3.58 21.50
N GLY A 136 1.40 3.92 21.79
CA GLY A 136 0.39 4.09 20.76
C GLY A 136 0.75 5.17 19.74
N PHE A 137 1.35 6.27 20.17
CA PHE A 137 1.84 7.32 19.26
C PHE A 137 3.00 6.86 18.37
N VAL A 138 3.79 5.87 18.79
CA VAL A 138 4.93 5.37 17.99
C VAL A 138 4.47 4.45 16.87
N LEU A 139 3.41 3.67 17.06
CA LEU A 139 2.86 2.79 16.03
C LEU A 139 2.40 3.63 14.82
N THR A 140 3.03 3.42 13.68
CA THR A 140 2.80 4.19 12.45
C THR A 140 1.73 3.50 11.58
N SER A 141 0.92 4.24 10.84
CA SER A 141 -0.01 3.65 9.87
C SER A 141 0.75 3.04 8.70
N THR A 142 0.77 1.71 8.65
CA THR A 142 1.39 0.94 7.58
C THR A 142 0.70 1.22 6.25
N ALA A 143 -0.63 1.33 6.22
CA ALA A 143 -1.39 1.58 5.01
C ALA A 143 -1.02 2.92 4.34
N ILE A 144 -0.92 4.01 5.11
CA ILE A 144 -0.59 5.34 4.56
C ILE A 144 0.86 5.36 4.04
N VAL A 145 1.80 4.83 4.81
CA VAL A 145 3.22 4.84 4.41
C VAL A 145 3.47 3.97 3.18
N MET A 146 2.86 2.77 3.12
CA MET A 146 2.99 1.87 1.97
C MET A 146 2.43 2.51 0.71
N GLN A 147 1.24 3.11 0.76
CA GLN A 147 0.66 3.85 -0.36
C GLN A 147 1.61 4.95 -0.84
N MET A 148 2.19 5.74 0.07
CA MET A 148 3.13 6.81 -0.30
C MET A 148 4.43 6.27 -0.92
N LEU A 149 4.94 5.12 -0.46
CA LEU A 149 6.12 4.48 -1.05
C LEU A 149 5.82 3.94 -2.46
N GLU A 150 4.62 3.41 -2.70
CA GLU A 150 4.18 2.95 -4.02
C GLU A 150 4.05 4.12 -5.00
N GLU A 151 3.33 5.19 -4.64
CA GLU A 151 3.19 6.41 -5.45
C GLU A 151 4.55 7.02 -5.84
N ARG A 152 5.52 6.96 -4.93
CA ARG A 152 6.90 7.43 -5.14
C ARG A 152 7.81 6.42 -5.84
N ARG A 153 7.31 5.23 -6.19
CA ARG A 153 8.08 4.10 -6.72
C ARG A 153 9.33 3.77 -5.89
N ALA A 154 9.22 3.95 -4.57
CA ALA A 154 10.34 3.84 -3.64
C ALA A 154 10.43 2.46 -2.96
N MET A 155 9.45 1.55 -3.13
CA MET A 155 9.37 0.24 -2.48
C MET A 155 10.62 -0.62 -2.69
N GLY A 156 11.16 -0.66 -3.91
CA GLY A 156 12.36 -1.43 -4.27
C GLY A 156 13.68 -0.78 -3.88
N LEU A 157 13.67 0.51 -3.52
CA LEU A 157 14.89 1.23 -3.17
C LEU A 157 15.36 0.90 -1.75
N PRO A 158 16.68 0.99 -1.44
CA PRO A 158 17.20 0.71 -0.10
C PRO A 158 16.52 1.54 1.00
N LYS A 159 16.18 2.80 0.72
CA LYS A 159 15.46 3.66 1.67
C LYS A 159 14.05 3.19 1.96
N GLY A 160 13.30 2.73 0.94
CA GLY A 160 11.95 2.18 1.09
C GLY A 160 11.98 0.86 1.87
N ARG A 161 12.91 -0.04 1.56
CA ARG A 161 13.10 -1.31 2.29
C ARG A 161 13.33 -1.09 3.79
N ARG A 162 14.13 -0.07 4.17
CA ARG A 162 14.36 0.28 5.59
C ARG A 162 13.08 0.75 6.27
N ILE A 163 12.27 1.57 5.60
CA ILE A 163 10.97 2.01 6.13
C ILE A 163 10.03 0.80 6.31
N VAL A 164 9.93 -0.07 5.31
CA VAL A 164 9.13 -1.29 5.39
C VAL A 164 9.60 -2.19 6.54
N ALA A 165 10.92 -2.32 6.76
CA ALA A 165 11.45 -3.11 7.88
C ALA A 165 11.04 -2.55 9.25
N ILE A 166 10.98 -1.22 9.39
CA ILE A 166 10.53 -0.58 10.63
C ILE A 166 9.03 -0.79 10.84
N LEU A 167 8.22 -0.61 9.79
CA LEU A 167 6.77 -0.86 9.86
C LEU A 167 6.48 -2.31 10.26
N LEU A 168 7.16 -3.27 9.64
CA LEU A 168 7.06 -4.69 10.00
C LEU A 168 7.41 -4.95 11.47
N LEU A 169 8.39 -4.24 12.03
CA LEU A 169 8.69 -4.34 13.46
C LEU A 169 7.58 -3.71 14.31
N GLU A 170 7.06 -2.55 13.93
CA GLU A 170 5.96 -1.88 14.65
C GLU A 170 4.72 -2.76 14.67
N ASP A 171 4.37 -3.39 13.54
CA ASP A 171 3.26 -4.34 13.44
C ASP A 171 3.51 -5.60 14.28
N LEU A 172 4.72 -6.14 14.26
CA LEU A 172 5.10 -7.29 15.09
C LEU A 172 5.09 -6.96 16.59
N ALA A 173 5.45 -5.72 16.94
CA ALA A 173 5.54 -5.26 18.32
C ALA A 173 4.17 -5.16 19.01
N ILE A 174 3.07 -5.03 18.24
CA ILE A 174 1.72 -4.90 18.84
C ILE A 174 1.38 -6.07 19.79
N VAL A 175 1.81 -7.27 19.44
CA VAL A 175 1.53 -8.48 20.23
C VAL A 175 2.19 -8.45 21.61
N PRO A 176 3.53 -8.28 21.73
CA PRO A 176 4.14 -8.15 23.05
C PRO A 176 3.68 -6.89 23.79
N LEU A 177 3.28 -5.83 23.09
CA LEU A 177 2.74 -4.61 23.71
C LEU A 177 1.35 -4.87 24.33
N LEU A 178 0.47 -5.60 23.64
CA LEU A 178 -0.83 -6.01 24.20
C LEU A 178 -0.66 -6.94 25.41
N ALA A 179 0.32 -7.86 25.37
CA ALA A 179 0.67 -8.67 26.53
C ALA A 179 1.17 -7.79 27.70
N LEU A 180 2.03 -6.82 27.42
CA LEU A 180 2.55 -5.90 28.42
C LEU A 180 1.45 -5.02 29.04
N VAL A 181 0.46 -4.57 28.26
CA VAL A 181 -0.73 -3.87 28.77
C VAL A 181 -1.47 -4.73 29.80
N ALA A 182 -1.68 -6.01 29.51
CA ALA A 182 -2.30 -6.92 30.47
C ALA A 182 -1.49 -7.06 31.78
N PHE A 183 -0.16 -7.02 31.70
CA PHE A 183 0.73 -7.02 32.87
C PHE A 183 0.73 -5.70 33.67
N LEU A 184 0.55 -4.58 32.99
CA LEU A 184 0.52 -3.25 33.60
C LEU A 184 -0.84 -2.93 34.25
N ALA A 185 -1.85 -3.81 34.06
CA ALA A 185 -3.16 -3.63 34.64
C ALA A 185 -3.06 -3.38 36.16
N PRO A 186 -3.77 -2.35 36.69
CA PRO A 186 -3.80 -2.10 38.12
C PRO A 186 -4.33 -3.35 38.83
N GLY A 187 -3.50 -4.00 39.63
CA GLY A 187 -3.96 -5.10 40.49
C GLY A 187 -4.89 -4.55 41.55
N GLY A 188 -6.09 -5.15 41.71
CA GLY A 188 -6.94 -4.85 42.86
C GLY A 188 -6.15 -5.05 44.16
N GLU A 189 -6.53 -4.33 45.20
CA GLU A 189 -5.85 -4.32 46.53
C GLU A 189 -5.68 -5.71 47.17
N GLU A 190 -6.30 -6.77 46.64
CA GLU A 190 -6.29 -8.15 47.17
C GLU A 190 -5.48 -9.16 46.33
N THR A 191 -4.82 -8.76 45.21
CA THR A 191 -4.05 -9.74 44.42
C THR A 191 -2.73 -10.08 45.08
N THR A 192 -2.57 -11.32 45.54
CA THR A 192 -1.28 -11.78 46.09
C THR A 192 -0.24 -11.95 44.99
N LEU A 193 1.04 -11.93 45.37
CA LEU A 193 2.14 -12.23 44.44
C LEU A 193 1.96 -13.61 43.76
N ALA A 194 1.34 -14.55 44.46
CA ALA A 194 1.00 -15.88 43.95
C ALA A 194 -0.06 -15.80 42.83
N ASP A 195 -1.10 -14.97 43.00
CA ASP A 195 -2.14 -14.81 41.97
C ASP A 195 -1.59 -14.16 40.68
N ARG A 196 -0.70 -13.19 40.82
CA ARG A 196 0.01 -12.58 39.66
C ARG A 196 0.89 -13.60 38.94
N LEU A 197 1.69 -14.37 39.69
CA LEU A 197 2.52 -15.43 39.10
C LEU A 197 1.66 -16.53 38.43
N THR A 198 0.53 -16.87 39.01
CA THR A 198 -0.41 -17.85 38.44
C THR A 198 -1.01 -17.31 37.13
N GLY A 199 -1.45 -16.06 37.09
CA GLY A 199 -1.94 -15.40 35.86
C GLY A 199 -0.90 -15.39 34.75
N ILE A 200 0.35 -15.03 35.07
CA ILE A 200 1.48 -15.09 34.15
C ILE A 200 1.72 -16.51 33.61
N ALA A 201 1.70 -17.50 34.53
CA ALA A 201 1.91 -18.89 34.14
C ALA A 201 0.80 -19.43 33.24
N ILE A 202 -0.47 -19.07 33.48
CA ILE A 202 -1.61 -19.42 32.63
C ILE A 202 -1.47 -18.75 31.26
N GLY A 203 -1.16 -17.46 31.20
CA GLY A 203 -0.94 -16.73 29.93
C GLY A 203 0.20 -17.36 29.11
N LEU A 204 1.33 -17.65 29.74
CA LEU A 204 2.46 -18.32 29.10
C LEU A 204 2.10 -19.74 28.62
N ALA A 205 1.37 -20.48 29.42
CA ALA A 205 0.88 -21.82 29.07
C ALA A 205 -0.07 -21.78 27.87
N SER A 206 -0.92 -20.73 27.76
CA SER A 206 -1.82 -20.53 26.62
C SER A 206 -1.04 -20.23 25.34
N ILE A 207 0.00 -19.41 25.41
CA ILE A 207 0.90 -19.13 24.26
C ILE A 207 1.59 -20.42 23.81
N VAL A 208 2.22 -21.14 24.74
CA VAL A 208 2.92 -22.39 24.44
C VAL A 208 1.94 -23.43 23.88
N GLY A 209 0.76 -23.57 24.49
CA GLY A 209 -0.30 -24.45 24.02
C GLY A 209 -0.74 -24.15 22.60
N LEU A 210 -0.94 -22.88 22.27
CA LEU A 210 -1.29 -22.44 20.92
C LEU A 210 -0.17 -22.71 19.91
N ILE A 211 1.09 -22.47 20.27
CA ILE A 211 2.25 -22.79 19.42
C ILE A 211 2.33 -24.29 19.14
N LEU A 212 2.16 -25.12 20.17
CA LEU A 212 2.17 -26.58 20.02
C LEU A 212 0.99 -27.06 19.16
N ALA A 213 -0.21 -26.56 19.41
CA ALA A 213 -1.39 -26.85 18.60
C ALA A 213 -1.18 -26.42 17.14
N GLY A 214 -0.65 -25.22 16.91
CA GLY A 214 -0.33 -24.72 15.59
C GLY A 214 0.63 -25.63 14.84
N ARG A 215 1.72 -26.00 15.49
CA ARG A 215 2.78 -26.81 14.88
C ARG A 215 2.38 -28.26 14.60
N TYR A 216 1.57 -28.87 15.47
CA TYR A 216 1.26 -30.29 15.37
C TYR A 216 -0.13 -30.60 14.85
N LEU A 217 -1.10 -29.69 14.98
CA LEU A 217 -2.51 -29.93 14.67
C LEU A 217 -2.96 -29.25 13.36
N LEU A 218 -2.45 -28.04 13.04
CA LEU A 218 -2.98 -27.25 11.93
C LEU A 218 -2.61 -27.85 10.56
N ASP A 219 -1.36 -28.20 10.33
CA ASP A 219 -0.93 -28.79 9.05
C ASP A 219 -1.65 -30.10 8.72
N PRO A 220 -1.80 -31.10 9.64
CA PRO A 220 -2.61 -32.28 9.39
C PRO A 220 -4.08 -31.96 9.14
N LEU A 221 -4.67 -31.01 9.91
CA LEU A 221 -6.05 -30.59 9.74
C LEU A 221 -6.31 -30.07 8.31
N PHE A 222 -5.53 -29.07 7.88
CA PHE A 222 -5.70 -28.49 6.55
C PHE A 222 -5.36 -29.48 5.42
N ARG A 223 -4.43 -30.40 5.63
CA ARG A 223 -4.12 -31.43 4.65
C ARG A 223 -5.28 -32.44 4.48
N ILE A 224 -5.98 -32.79 5.55
CA ILE A 224 -7.18 -33.65 5.49
C ILE A 224 -8.32 -32.91 4.78
N LEU A 225 -8.57 -31.66 5.15
CA LEU A 225 -9.63 -30.84 4.57
C LEU A 225 -9.38 -30.52 3.10
N GLY A 226 -8.13 -30.25 2.70
CA GLY A 226 -7.75 -30.01 1.31
C GLY A 226 -8.02 -31.20 0.39
N LYS A 227 -7.99 -32.44 0.91
CA LYS A 227 -8.38 -33.64 0.15
C LYS A 227 -9.88 -33.73 -0.09
N ALA A 228 -10.69 -33.10 0.74
CA ALA A 228 -12.15 -33.12 0.60
C ALA A 228 -12.68 -32.24 -0.55
N LYS A 229 -11.81 -31.37 -1.14
CA LYS A 229 -12.13 -30.45 -2.25
C LYS A 229 -13.37 -29.56 -2.02
N ALA A 230 -13.73 -29.30 -0.77
CA ALA A 230 -14.85 -28.46 -0.39
C ALA A 230 -14.33 -27.10 0.07
N ARG A 231 -14.49 -26.07 -0.76
CA ARG A 231 -13.95 -24.71 -0.49
C ARG A 231 -14.58 -24.10 0.75
N GLU A 232 -15.87 -24.28 0.94
CA GLU A 232 -16.63 -23.75 2.07
C GLU A 232 -16.11 -24.31 3.41
N VAL A 233 -15.70 -25.59 3.41
CA VAL A 233 -15.14 -26.24 4.60
C VAL A 233 -13.75 -25.69 4.94
N MET A 234 -12.96 -25.34 3.94
CA MET A 234 -11.64 -24.70 4.15
C MET A 234 -11.78 -23.32 4.77
N THR A 235 -12.70 -22.50 4.25
CA THR A 235 -13.01 -21.18 4.81
C THR A 235 -13.53 -21.29 6.26
N ALA A 236 -14.46 -22.22 6.52
CA ALA A 236 -14.97 -22.47 7.85
C ALA A 236 -13.87 -22.93 8.82
N ALA A 237 -12.94 -23.78 8.37
CA ALA A 237 -11.80 -24.22 9.17
C ALA A 237 -10.82 -23.06 9.45
N ALA A 238 -10.57 -22.18 8.49
CA ALA A 238 -9.76 -20.99 8.71
C ALA A 238 -10.37 -20.10 9.80
N LEU A 239 -11.67 -19.79 9.69
CA LEU A 239 -12.40 -19.02 10.70
C LEU A 239 -12.40 -19.71 12.06
N PHE A 240 -12.60 -21.03 12.10
CA PHE A 240 -12.54 -21.83 13.34
C PHE A 240 -11.17 -21.74 14.01
N VAL A 241 -10.09 -21.82 13.26
CA VAL A 241 -8.72 -21.71 13.79
C VAL A 241 -8.47 -20.31 14.34
N VAL A 242 -8.86 -19.26 13.60
CA VAL A 242 -8.69 -17.87 14.04
C VAL A 242 -9.45 -17.59 15.32
N LEU A 243 -10.76 -17.90 15.32
CA LEU A 243 -11.64 -17.65 16.47
C LEU A 243 -11.29 -18.55 17.65
N GLY A 244 -10.91 -19.80 17.39
CA GLY A 244 -10.45 -20.74 18.42
C GLY A 244 -9.16 -20.29 19.09
N ALA A 245 -8.20 -19.77 18.33
CA ALA A 245 -6.97 -19.20 18.86
C ALA A 245 -7.23 -17.91 19.67
N ALA A 246 -8.12 -17.05 19.18
CA ALA A 246 -8.56 -15.85 19.88
C ALA A 246 -9.21 -16.20 21.23
N LEU A 247 -10.13 -17.16 21.23
CA LEU A 247 -10.80 -17.67 22.44
C LEU A 247 -9.81 -18.32 23.42
N ALA A 248 -8.88 -19.13 22.93
CA ALA A 248 -7.87 -19.77 23.77
C ALA A 248 -7.00 -18.74 24.51
N MET A 249 -6.63 -17.66 23.85
CA MET A 249 -5.88 -16.56 24.47
C MET A 249 -6.73 -15.76 25.46
N GLN A 250 -8.00 -15.51 25.14
CA GLN A 250 -8.92 -14.84 26.05
C GLN A 250 -9.11 -15.63 27.34
N LEU A 251 -9.27 -16.95 27.25
CA LEU A 251 -9.34 -17.84 28.42
C LEU A 251 -8.04 -17.86 29.23
N GLY A 252 -6.90 -17.58 28.58
CA GLY A 252 -5.59 -17.42 29.21
C GLY A 252 -5.37 -16.03 29.83
N GLY A 253 -6.37 -15.14 29.84
CA GLY A 253 -6.26 -13.78 30.35
C GLY A 253 -5.48 -12.83 29.43
N LEU A 254 -5.32 -13.19 28.16
CA LEU A 254 -4.63 -12.42 27.13
C LEU A 254 -5.61 -11.90 26.09
N SER A 255 -5.17 -10.97 25.22
CA SER A 255 -6.00 -10.40 24.18
C SER A 255 -6.38 -11.42 23.09
N MET A 256 -7.65 -11.43 22.66
CA MET A 256 -8.12 -12.20 21.49
C MET A 256 -7.31 -11.87 20.23
N ALA A 257 -6.97 -10.61 20.05
CA ALA A 257 -6.17 -10.11 18.94
C ALA A 257 -4.79 -10.77 18.86
N MET A 258 -4.14 -10.98 20.00
CA MET A 258 -2.85 -11.69 20.08
C MET A 258 -2.98 -13.15 19.66
N GLY A 259 -4.08 -13.82 20.05
CA GLY A 259 -4.33 -15.20 19.64
C GLY A 259 -4.46 -15.36 18.13
N ALA A 260 -5.24 -14.48 17.52
CA ALA A 260 -5.43 -14.44 16.07
C ALA A 260 -4.12 -14.19 15.31
N PHE A 261 -3.34 -13.19 15.74
CA PHE A 261 -2.04 -12.91 15.17
C PHE A 261 -1.10 -14.11 15.22
N LEU A 262 -0.99 -14.72 16.40
CA LEU A 262 -0.11 -15.87 16.58
C LEU A 262 -0.54 -17.06 15.72
N ALA A 263 -1.85 -17.32 15.58
CA ALA A 263 -2.37 -18.32 14.65
C ALA A 263 -2.00 -18.00 13.20
N GLY A 264 -2.08 -16.72 12.79
CA GLY A 264 -1.64 -16.26 11.48
C GLY A 264 -0.15 -16.53 11.23
N VAL A 265 0.73 -16.17 12.17
CA VAL A 265 2.17 -16.44 12.09
C VAL A 265 2.46 -17.94 11.97
N LEU A 266 1.77 -18.77 12.74
CA LEU A 266 1.94 -20.23 12.68
C LEU A 266 1.52 -20.82 11.33
N LEU A 267 0.51 -20.22 10.68
CA LEU A 267 0.04 -20.63 9.36
C LEU A 267 0.78 -19.96 8.19
N SER A 268 1.62 -18.96 8.45
CA SER A 268 2.34 -18.21 7.40
C SER A 268 3.32 -19.05 6.59
N GLU A 269 3.82 -20.14 7.15
CA GLU A 269 4.70 -21.11 6.48
C GLU A 269 3.93 -22.35 5.96
N SER A 270 2.61 -22.42 6.17
CA SER A 270 1.78 -23.53 5.66
C SER A 270 1.66 -23.48 4.14
N THR A 271 1.59 -24.66 3.51
CA THR A 271 1.30 -24.81 2.07
C THR A 271 -0.05 -24.24 1.65
N PHE A 272 -0.98 -24.09 2.62
CA PHE A 272 -2.33 -23.56 2.39
C PHE A 272 -2.45 -22.05 2.62
N ARG A 273 -1.35 -21.35 2.94
CA ARG A 273 -1.33 -19.93 3.28
C ARG A 273 -2.09 -19.06 2.28
N HIS A 274 -1.78 -19.15 0.98
CA HIS A 274 -2.42 -18.31 -0.04
C HIS A 274 -3.92 -18.55 -0.18
N GLN A 275 -4.36 -19.79 0.05
CA GLN A 275 -5.77 -20.12 0.03
C GLN A 275 -6.48 -19.53 1.26
N LEU A 276 -5.88 -19.67 2.45
CA LEU A 276 -6.40 -19.11 3.69
C LEU A 276 -6.49 -17.59 3.63
N GLU A 277 -5.46 -16.93 3.09
CA GLU A 277 -5.42 -15.49 2.85
C GLU A 277 -6.58 -15.07 1.94
N ALA A 278 -6.74 -15.71 0.78
CA ALA A 278 -7.81 -15.42 -0.18
C ALA A 278 -9.22 -15.67 0.39
N ASP A 279 -9.38 -16.68 1.24
CA ASP A 279 -10.67 -17.04 1.84
C ASP A 279 -11.07 -16.09 2.99
N VAL A 280 -10.10 -15.50 3.71
CA VAL A 280 -10.34 -14.61 4.85
C VAL A 280 -10.36 -13.12 4.46
N GLU A 281 -9.67 -12.75 3.37
CA GLU A 281 -9.55 -11.36 2.90
C GLU A 281 -10.88 -10.60 2.75
N PRO A 282 -11.97 -11.21 2.18
CA PRO A 282 -13.26 -10.51 2.08
C PRO A 282 -13.86 -10.15 3.45
N PHE A 283 -13.69 -11.00 4.45
CA PHE A 283 -14.17 -10.75 5.81
C PHE A 283 -13.34 -9.68 6.50
N ARG A 284 -12.01 -9.68 6.30
CA ARG A 284 -11.10 -8.65 6.80
C ARG A 284 -11.57 -7.26 6.42
N GLY A 285 -11.80 -7.01 5.12
CA GLY A 285 -12.15 -5.69 4.62
C GLY A 285 -13.43 -5.13 5.25
N VAL A 286 -14.46 -5.96 5.35
CA VAL A 286 -15.76 -5.58 5.93
C VAL A 286 -15.66 -5.38 7.45
N LEU A 287 -15.07 -6.35 8.16
CA LEU A 287 -14.99 -6.30 9.62
C LEU A 287 -14.03 -5.22 10.12
N LEU A 288 -12.92 -4.99 9.43
CA LEU A 288 -12.02 -3.88 9.72
C LEU A 288 -12.70 -2.53 9.49
N GLY A 289 -13.50 -2.41 8.42
CA GLY A 289 -14.34 -1.23 8.19
C GLY A 289 -15.32 -1.00 9.33
N LEU A 290 -15.98 -2.05 9.84
CA LEU A 290 -16.86 -1.97 11.01
C LEU A 290 -16.12 -1.55 12.27
N PHE A 291 -14.89 -2.03 12.47
CA PHE A 291 -14.05 -1.59 13.59
C PHE A 291 -13.80 -0.08 13.55
N PHE A 292 -13.34 0.45 12.42
CA PHE A 292 -13.10 1.89 12.31
C PHE A 292 -14.38 2.72 12.39
N LEU A 293 -15.49 2.21 11.89
CA LEU A 293 -16.82 2.82 12.11
C LEU A 293 -17.14 2.87 13.60
N GLY A 294 -16.96 1.77 14.33
CA GLY A 294 -17.14 1.69 15.77
C GLY A 294 -16.25 2.65 16.56
N VAL A 295 -14.97 2.72 16.21
CA VAL A 295 -14.04 3.70 16.80
C VAL A 295 -14.48 5.13 16.50
N GLY A 296 -14.92 5.41 15.26
CA GLY A 296 -15.46 6.73 14.89
C GLY A 296 -16.71 7.11 15.69
N MET A 297 -17.64 6.15 15.90
CA MET A 297 -18.85 6.37 16.69
C MET A 297 -18.57 6.58 18.19
N SER A 298 -17.52 5.98 18.72
CA SER A 298 -17.13 6.13 20.13
C SER A 298 -16.40 7.43 20.45
N LEU A 299 -16.08 8.24 19.44
CA LEU A 299 -15.46 9.55 19.62
C LEU A 299 -16.45 10.55 20.25
N ASP A 300 -16.21 10.91 21.49
CA ASP A 300 -16.99 11.92 22.19
C ASP A 300 -16.61 13.33 21.71
N LEU A 301 -17.48 13.92 20.86
CA LEU A 301 -17.27 15.28 20.34
C LEU A 301 -17.31 16.34 21.44
N ALA A 302 -17.99 16.10 22.55
CA ALA A 302 -18.03 17.06 23.66
C ALA A 302 -16.66 17.11 24.36
N VAL A 303 -16.05 15.94 24.61
CA VAL A 303 -14.69 15.85 25.14
C VAL A 303 -13.68 16.47 24.18
N ILE A 304 -13.79 16.16 22.87
CA ILE A 304 -12.91 16.73 21.85
C ILE A 304 -13.04 18.25 21.79
N ALA A 305 -14.28 18.78 21.81
CA ALA A 305 -14.54 20.22 21.80
C ALA A 305 -14.07 20.91 23.08
N ALA A 306 -14.19 20.27 24.24
CA ALA A 306 -13.67 20.79 25.50
C ALA A 306 -12.13 20.81 25.54
N SER A 307 -11.50 19.79 24.94
CA SER A 307 -10.05 19.56 25.01
C SER A 307 -9.31 19.87 23.70
N TRP A 308 -9.91 20.62 22.74
CA TRP A 308 -9.34 20.85 21.42
C TRP A 308 -7.93 21.47 21.44
N GLN A 309 -7.67 22.39 22.40
CA GLN A 309 -6.36 23.00 22.56
C GLN A 309 -5.30 21.97 22.97
N LEU A 310 -5.65 21.08 23.92
CA LEU A 310 -4.80 20.00 24.35
C LEU A 310 -4.51 19.04 23.19
N ILE A 311 -5.52 18.67 22.40
CA ILE A 311 -5.36 17.79 21.24
C ILE A 311 -4.42 18.41 20.22
N ILE A 312 -4.57 19.68 19.85
CA ILE A 312 -3.67 20.35 18.90
C ILE A 312 -2.24 20.38 19.43
N VAL A 313 -2.05 20.76 20.69
CA VAL A 313 -0.71 20.79 21.31
C VAL A 313 -0.12 19.38 21.35
N ALA A 314 -0.93 18.38 21.72
CA ALA A 314 -0.49 16.99 21.76
C ALA A 314 -0.08 16.49 20.37
N VAL A 315 -0.87 16.74 19.31
CA VAL A 315 -0.55 16.37 17.93
C VAL A 315 0.79 16.96 17.50
N ILE A 316 0.96 18.27 17.68
CA ILE A 316 2.18 18.96 17.28
C ILE A 316 3.37 18.44 18.08
N ALA A 317 3.22 18.34 19.40
CA ALA A 317 4.31 17.94 20.30
C ALA A 317 4.77 16.51 20.01
N TYR A 318 3.83 15.55 19.92
CA TYR A 318 4.23 14.15 19.70
C TYR A 318 4.79 13.93 18.29
N MET A 319 4.18 14.56 17.26
CA MET A 319 4.69 14.43 15.88
C MET A 319 6.11 14.99 15.77
N LEU A 320 6.38 16.18 16.34
CA LEU A 320 7.73 16.76 16.35
C LEU A 320 8.71 15.89 17.12
N LEU A 321 8.31 15.37 18.27
CA LEU A 321 9.19 14.53 19.10
C LEU A 321 9.46 13.17 18.43
N LYS A 322 8.45 12.56 17.83
CA LYS A 322 8.60 11.34 17.04
C LYS A 322 9.48 11.58 15.82
N MET A 323 9.27 12.66 15.07
CA MET A 323 10.14 13.07 13.96
C MET A 323 11.59 13.25 14.40
N PHE A 324 11.81 13.89 15.55
CA PHE A 324 13.14 14.06 16.11
C PHE A 324 13.78 12.70 16.45
N GLY A 325 13.06 11.79 17.09
CA GLY A 325 13.54 10.45 17.41
C GLY A 325 13.89 9.65 16.15
N ILE A 326 13.01 9.66 15.15
CA ILE A 326 13.24 8.99 13.86
C ILE A 326 14.46 9.58 13.14
N TYR A 327 14.55 10.91 13.09
CA TYR A 327 15.69 11.62 12.50
C TYR A 327 17.00 11.26 13.20
N ALA A 328 17.03 11.31 14.53
CA ALA A 328 18.22 11.01 15.32
C ALA A 328 18.73 9.59 15.07
N VAL A 329 17.84 8.60 15.09
CA VAL A 329 18.19 7.20 14.80
C VAL A 329 18.63 7.04 13.34
N ALA A 330 17.94 7.64 12.38
CA ALA A 330 18.34 7.57 10.98
C ALA A 330 19.77 8.12 10.78
N ARG A 331 20.10 9.24 11.42
CA ARG A 331 21.45 9.84 11.37
C ARG A 331 22.49 8.97 12.07
N LEU A 332 22.15 8.36 13.20
CA LEU A 332 23.02 7.41 13.92
C LEU A 332 23.38 6.20 13.03
N PHE A 333 22.42 5.72 12.23
CA PHE A 333 22.62 4.64 11.26
C PHE A 333 23.12 5.14 9.89
N ARG A 334 23.77 6.32 9.86
CA ARG A 334 24.45 6.90 8.69
C ARG A 334 23.56 7.20 7.48
N ALA A 335 22.25 7.37 7.67
CA ALA A 335 21.38 7.89 6.61
C ALA A 335 21.79 9.34 6.27
N SER A 336 21.63 9.75 5.01
CA SER A 336 21.82 11.14 4.61
C SER A 336 20.80 12.05 5.34
N ASN A 337 21.11 13.33 5.45
CA ASN A 337 20.20 14.29 6.08
C ASN A 337 18.82 14.27 5.43
N ARG A 338 18.78 14.20 4.09
CA ARG A 338 17.56 14.16 3.32
C ARG A 338 16.74 12.87 3.58
N GLU A 339 17.38 11.70 3.55
CA GLU A 339 16.72 10.43 3.85
C GLU A 339 16.18 10.42 5.28
N ALA A 340 16.93 10.98 6.24
CA ALA A 340 16.50 11.06 7.64
C ALA A 340 15.26 11.95 7.81
N VAL A 341 15.20 13.11 7.14
CA VAL A 341 14.03 14.00 7.17
C VAL A 341 12.85 13.38 6.43
N GLU A 342 13.06 12.81 5.23
CA GLU A 342 12.01 12.14 4.47
C GLU A 342 11.36 11.01 5.28
N ARG A 343 12.17 10.16 5.95
CA ARG A 343 11.68 9.10 6.83
C ARG A 343 10.92 9.66 8.03
N ALA A 344 11.45 10.69 8.69
CA ALA A 344 10.82 11.33 9.82
C ALA A 344 9.44 11.89 9.46
N VAL A 345 9.30 12.55 8.33
CA VAL A 345 8.00 13.09 7.85
C VAL A 345 7.03 11.98 7.47
N LEU A 346 7.49 10.94 6.76
CA LEU A 346 6.63 9.83 6.33
C LEU A 346 6.08 9.02 7.50
N MET A 347 6.83 8.89 8.60
CA MET A 347 6.47 8.05 9.74
C MET A 347 6.07 8.87 10.99
N ALA A 348 5.81 10.17 10.85
CA ALA A 348 5.48 11.05 11.99
C ALA A 348 4.11 10.74 12.61
N GLN A 349 3.15 10.28 11.81
CA GLN A 349 1.78 10.00 12.26
C GLN A 349 1.70 8.77 13.16
N GLY A 350 0.61 8.68 13.92
CA GLY A 350 0.17 7.44 14.55
C GLY A 350 -0.53 6.52 13.54
N GLY A 351 -0.87 5.33 13.97
CA GLY A 351 -1.50 4.31 13.14
C GLY A 351 -2.70 3.65 13.81
N GLU A 352 -3.36 2.80 13.04
CA GLU A 352 -4.56 2.05 13.42
C GLU A 352 -4.37 1.15 14.65
N PHE A 353 -3.17 0.65 14.86
CA PHE A 353 -2.86 -0.20 16.02
C PHE A 353 -2.90 0.57 17.35
N ALA A 354 -2.75 1.89 17.34
CA ALA A 354 -2.93 2.70 18.53
C ALA A 354 -4.34 2.55 19.11
N PHE A 355 -5.37 2.48 18.26
CA PHE A 355 -6.75 2.30 18.70
C PHE A 355 -6.96 0.97 19.43
N VAL A 356 -6.35 -0.11 18.90
CA VAL A 356 -6.39 -1.43 19.53
C VAL A 356 -5.69 -1.43 20.88
N LEU A 357 -4.51 -0.79 20.95
CA LEU A 357 -3.72 -0.68 22.17
C LEU A 357 -4.46 0.14 23.24
N TYR A 358 -5.06 1.27 22.86
CA TYR A 358 -5.80 2.13 23.77
C TYR A 358 -7.10 1.47 24.25
N ALA A 359 -7.82 0.78 23.36
CA ALA A 359 -9.00 0.00 23.76
C ALA A 359 -8.65 -1.10 24.78
N ALA A 360 -7.56 -1.83 24.55
CA ALA A 360 -7.08 -2.83 25.49
C ALA A 360 -6.68 -2.22 26.85
N ALA A 361 -6.00 -1.05 26.83
CA ALA A 361 -5.62 -0.34 28.04
C ALA A 361 -6.81 0.24 28.83
N THR A 362 -7.84 0.67 28.11
CA THR A 362 -9.11 1.11 28.72
C THR A 362 -9.85 -0.05 29.39
N ALA A 363 -9.91 -1.21 28.72
CA ALA A 363 -10.55 -2.41 29.24
C ALA A 363 -9.94 -2.89 30.57
N VAL A 364 -8.64 -2.63 30.80
CA VAL A 364 -7.94 -2.97 32.04
C VAL A 364 -7.72 -1.76 32.97
N ASN A 365 -8.41 -0.63 32.72
CA ASN A 365 -8.39 0.60 33.53
C ASN A 365 -6.97 1.24 33.71
N ILE A 366 -6.07 1.11 32.73
CA ILE A 366 -4.80 1.85 32.69
C ILE A 366 -5.07 3.30 32.25
N ILE A 367 -5.97 3.50 31.28
CA ILE A 367 -6.45 4.80 30.84
C ILE A 367 -7.98 4.84 31.00
N ASP A 368 -8.52 6.01 31.31
CA ASP A 368 -9.96 6.21 31.39
C ASP A 368 -10.56 6.55 30.00
N ALA A 369 -11.89 6.66 29.93
CA ALA A 369 -12.60 6.93 28.69
C ALA A 369 -12.25 8.33 28.11
N GLU A 370 -12.01 9.32 28.95
CA GLU A 370 -11.63 10.67 28.53
C GLU A 370 -10.24 10.68 27.90
N ALA A 371 -9.25 10.08 28.55
CA ALA A 371 -7.91 9.94 28.01
C ALA A 371 -7.92 9.14 26.69
N ASN A 372 -8.69 8.05 26.61
CA ASN A 372 -8.85 7.29 25.39
C ASN A 372 -9.40 8.14 24.24
N ALA A 373 -10.43 8.96 24.50
CA ALA A 373 -11.01 9.86 23.50
C ALA A 373 -9.99 10.89 23.00
N ILE A 374 -9.22 11.51 23.90
CA ILE A 374 -8.19 12.51 23.56
C ILE A 374 -7.06 11.87 22.77
N LEU A 375 -6.53 10.71 23.22
CA LEU A 375 -5.45 10.01 22.55
C LEU A 375 -5.87 9.52 21.15
N THR A 376 -7.08 8.96 21.03
CA THR A 376 -7.66 8.51 19.75
C THR A 376 -7.85 9.68 18.80
N ALA A 377 -8.42 10.80 19.25
CA ALA A 377 -8.56 12.01 18.44
C ALA A 377 -7.20 12.55 17.97
N THR A 378 -6.18 12.51 18.84
CA THR A 378 -4.82 12.94 18.51
C THR A 378 -4.23 12.08 17.38
N ILE A 379 -4.40 10.76 17.42
CA ILE A 379 -3.97 9.86 16.34
C ILE A 379 -4.69 10.20 15.02
N ILE A 380 -6.02 10.32 15.05
CA ILE A 380 -6.83 10.61 13.85
C ILE A 380 -6.39 11.92 13.19
N VAL A 381 -6.21 12.97 13.98
CA VAL A 381 -5.76 14.28 13.46
C VAL A 381 -4.35 14.15 12.84
N SER A 382 -3.44 13.39 13.47
CA SER A 382 -2.10 13.18 12.91
C SER A 382 -2.11 12.43 11.57
N MET A 383 -2.99 11.43 11.44
CA MET A 383 -3.17 10.71 10.17
C MET A 383 -3.70 11.65 9.07
N ALA A 384 -4.67 12.51 9.40
CA ALA A 384 -5.22 13.49 8.47
C ALA A 384 -4.22 14.58 8.06
N LEU A 385 -3.29 14.97 8.94
CA LEU A 385 -2.25 15.96 8.65
C LEU A 385 -1.12 15.41 7.77
N THR A 386 -0.92 14.11 7.73
CA THR A 386 0.22 13.48 7.04
C THR A 386 0.32 13.84 5.55
N PRO A 387 -0.73 13.75 4.72
CA PRO A 387 -0.64 14.16 3.33
C PRO A 387 -0.21 15.63 3.17
N ILE A 388 -0.69 16.50 4.04
CA ILE A 388 -0.34 17.94 4.03
C ILE A 388 1.16 18.13 4.37
N MET A 389 1.66 17.43 5.38
CA MET A 389 3.06 17.47 5.76
C MET A 389 3.98 16.96 4.64
N ILE A 390 3.56 15.93 3.94
CA ILE A 390 4.29 15.36 2.80
C ILE A 390 4.35 16.37 1.63
N ILE A 391 3.24 17.00 1.30
CA ILE A 391 3.20 18.05 0.26
C ILE A 391 4.10 19.24 0.65
N LEU A 392 4.04 19.65 1.92
CA LEU A 392 4.87 20.73 2.44
C LEU A 392 6.36 20.36 2.38
N HIS A 393 6.71 19.15 2.80
CA HIS A 393 8.09 18.63 2.69
C HIS A 393 8.59 18.66 1.25
N ASP A 394 7.79 18.18 0.27
CA ASP A 394 8.19 18.11 -1.13
C ASP A 394 8.36 19.51 -1.76
N ARG A 395 7.62 20.49 -1.26
CA ARG A 395 7.79 21.90 -1.66
C ARG A 395 9.01 22.58 -1.02
N LEU A 396 9.28 22.27 0.25
CA LEU A 396 10.38 22.88 0.99
C LEU A 396 11.73 22.22 0.71
N MET A 397 11.72 20.94 0.35
CA MET A 397 12.93 20.20 -0.02
C MET A 397 12.92 19.91 -1.53
N PRO A 398 13.34 20.82 -2.37
CA PRO A 398 13.44 20.59 -3.81
C PRO A 398 14.30 19.35 -4.08
N LYS A 399 13.94 18.61 -5.13
CA LYS A 399 14.71 17.45 -5.55
C LYS A 399 16.19 17.83 -5.64
N PRO A 400 17.13 17.03 -5.11
CA PRO A 400 18.54 17.34 -5.27
C PRO A 400 18.84 17.49 -6.75
N ALA A 401 19.61 18.47 -7.10
CA ALA A 401 20.26 18.45 -8.40
C ALA A 401 20.99 17.11 -8.55
N PRO A 402 20.89 16.44 -9.70
CA PRO A 402 21.59 15.19 -9.92
C PRO A 402 23.06 15.36 -9.54
N SER A 403 23.62 14.45 -8.76
CA SER A 403 25.05 14.49 -8.47
C SER A 403 25.81 14.32 -9.78
N MET A 404 26.58 15.33 -10.15
CA MET A 404 27.41 15.33 -11.37
C MET A 404 28.78 14.71 -11.14
N GLU A 405 29.03 14.12 -9.97
CA GLU A 405 30.27 13.43 -9.67
C GLU A 405 30.43 12.22 -10.60
N ASP A 406 31.53 12.11 -11.28
CA ASP A 406 31.83 11.11 -12.32
C ASP A 406 30.88 11.07 -13.53
N VAL A 407 30.16 12.15 -13.81
CA VAL A 407 29.25 12.27 -14.94
C VAL A 407 29.74 13.36 -15.90
N GLU A 408 29.99 12.97 -17.16
CA GLU A 408 30.34 13.92 -18.21
C GLU A 408 29.07 14.53 -18.80
N THR A 409 29.07 15.84 -19.04
CA THR A 409 28.00 16.53 -19.77
C THR A 409 28.23 16.45 -21.27
N ALA A 410 27.16 16.48 -22.05
CA ALA A 410 27.27 16.63 -23.49
C ALA A 410 27.87 17.99 -23.81
N ASP A 411 29.00 18.03 -24.55
CA ASP A 411 29.63 19.24 -25.03
C ASP A 411 30.32 18.97 -26.36
N ASN A 412 29.87 19.67 -27.41
CA ASN A 412 30.40 19.59 -28.78
C ASN A 412 30.60 18.15 -29.29
N LEU A 413 29.65 17.28 -29.04
CA LEU A 413 29.71 15.91 -29.52
C LEU A 413 29.48 15.86 -31.02
N SER A 414 30.11 14.88 -31.68
CA SER A 414 29.89 14.62 -33.10
C SER A 414 29.86 13.12 -33.34
N ALA A 415 28.71 12.59 -33.66
CA ALA A 415 28.52 11.19 -33.97
C ALA A 415 27.51 11.03 -35.11
N SER A 416 27.54 9.88 -35.77
CA SER A 416 26.59 9.59 -36.85
C SER A 416 25.16 9.34 -36.32
N VAL A 417 25.04 8.90 -35.07
CA VAL A 417 23.75 8.65 -34.41
C VAL A 417 23.72 9.35 -33.07
N LEU A 418 22.64 10.10 -32.82
CA LEU A 418 22.31 10.62 -31.48
C LEU A 418 21.20 9.78 -30.86
N LEU A 419 21.52 9.09 -29.76
CA LEU A 419 20.56 8.31 -28.97
C LEU A 419 20.16 9.11 -27.72
N ILE A 420 18.89 9.42 -27.58
CA ILE A 420 18.31 10.19 -26.48
C ILE A 420 17.53 9.24 -25.57
N GLY A 421 18.04 9.06 -24.32
CA GLY A 421 17.54 8.09 -23.35
C GLY A 421 18.32 6.77 -23.41
N PHE A 422 18.88 6.35 -22.26
CA PHE A 422 19.66 5.13 -22.13
C PHE A 422 19.04 4.15 -21.10
N GLY A 423 17.73 4.11 -21.06
CA GLY A 423 16.95 3.11 -20.35
C GLY A 423 17.07 1.72 -20.98
N ARG A 424 16.26 0.76 -20.50
CA ARG A 424 16.26 -0.64 -21.00
C ARG A 424 16.13 -0.75 -22.51
N PHE A 425 15.27 0.06 -23.11
CA PHE A 425 15.05 0.08 -24.56
C PHE A 425 16.26 0.66 -25.30
N GLY A 426 16.79 1.81 -24.87
CA GLY A 426 17.96 2.47 -25.49
C GLY A 426 19.21 1.61 -25.45
N GLN A 427 19.42 0.86 -24.36
CA GLN A 427 20.52 -0.11 -24.24
C GLN A 427 20.45 -1.19 -25.34
N ILE A 428 19.27 -1.76 -25.58
CA ILE A 428 19.09 -2.80 -26.61
C ILE A 428 19.23 -2.21 -28.02
N VAL A 429 18.65 -1.04 -28.29
CA VAL A 429 18.76 -0.36 -29.59
C VAL A 429 20.22 0.01 -29.92
N SER A 430 21.02 0.35 -28.93
CA SER A 430 22.44 0.66 -29.15
C SER A 430 23.28 -0.54 -29.62
N GLN A 431 22.90 -1.78 -29.29
CA GLN A 431 23.71 -2.98 -29.57
C GLN A 431 23.93 -3.21 -31.07
N PRO A 432 22.89 -3.28 -31.93
CA PRO A 432 23.11 -3.48 -33.36
C PRO A 432 23.87 -2.32 -34.02
N LEU A 433 23.68 -1.10 -33.53
CA LEU A 433 24.39 0.08 -34.04
C LEU A 433 25.88 0.02 -33.68
N LEU A 434 26.21 -0.33 -32.44
CA LEU A 434 27.60 -0.52 -31.99
C LEU A 434 28.23 -1.74 -32.66
N GLY A 435 27.49 -2.83 -32.82
CA GLY A 435 27.92 -4.03 -33.53
C GLY A 435 28.29 -3.76 -35.00
N ASN A 436 27.66 -2.77 -35.62
CA ASN A 436 28.02 -2.29 -36.96
C ASN A 436 29.02 -1.11 -36.94
N SER A 437 29.70 -0.87 -35.81
CA SER A 437 30.72 0.16 -35.65
C SER A 437 30.21 1.60 -35.96
N CYS A 438 28.94 1.86 -35.77
CA CYS A 438 28.40 3.21 -35.85
C CYS A 438 28.92 4.06 -34.70
N SER A 439 29.30 5.31 -34.96
CA SER A 439 29.59 6.27 -33.90
C SER A 439 28.29 6.78 -33.29
N ILE A 440 28.13 6.63 -31.97
CA ILE A 440 26.90 6.99 -31.25
C ILE A 440 27.24 7.99 -30.15
N SER A 441 26.54 9.13 -30.12
CA SER A 441 26.42 10.01 -28.95
C SER A 441 25.19 9.60 -28.16
N ILE A 442 25.33 9.34 -26.86
CA ILE A 442 24.22 8.90 -25.99
C ILE A 442 24.04 9.93 -24.90
N ILE A 443 22.83 10.47 -24.76
CA ILE A 443 22.46 11.38 -23.66
C ILE A 443 21.37 10.78 -22.79
N GLU A 444 21.50 11.01 -21.46
CA GLU A 444 20.59 10.52 -20.43
C GLU A 444 20.48 11.57 -19.31
N THR A 445 19.33 11.65 -18.66
CA THR A 445 19.07 12.57 -17.54
C THR A 445 19.32 11.93 -16.18
N ASN A 446 19.29 10.61 -16.11
CA ASN A 446 19.49 9.85 -14.89
C ASN A 446 20.98 9.58 -14.64
N THR A 447 21.59 10.31 -13.70
CA THR A 447 23.01 10.18 -13.37
C THR A 447 23.40 8.81 -12.81
N ASP A 448 22.47 8.09 -12.16
CA ASP A 448 22.73 6.71 -11.69
C ASP A 448 22.78 5.73 -12.86
N ALA A 449 21.89 5.91 -13.85
CA ALA A 449 21.94 5.12 -15.08
C ALA A 449 23.23 5.35 -15.86
N ILE A 450 23.71 6.61 -15.90
CA ILE A 450 24.99 6.96 -16.56
C ILE A 450 26.16 6.26 -15.85
N ARG A 451 26.23 6.33 -14.52
CA ARG A 451 27.27 5.66 -13.73
C ARG A 451 27.27 4.15 -13.94
N ASN A 452 26.10 3.55 -13.85
CA ASN A 452 25.95 2.11 -14.08
C ASN A 452 26.37 1.69 -15.52
N ALA A 453 26.02 2.50 -16.52
CA ALA A 453 26.39 2.23 -17.91
C ALA A 453 27.91 2.18 -18.11
N LYS A 454 28.66 3.00 -17.38
CA LYS A 454 30.14 3.03 -17.42
C LYS A 454 30.76 1.69 -16.99
N ASP A 455 30.16 1.02 -16.01
CA ASP A 455 30.62 -0.31 -15.55
C ASP A 455 30.49 -1.39 -16.63
N PHE A 456 29.59 -1.18 -17.60
CA PHE A 456 29.40 -2.05 -18.76
C PHE A 456 30.11 -1.55 -20.02
N GLY A 457 31.00 -0.54 -19.90
CA GLY A 457 31.80 -0.03 -21.00
C GLY A 457 31.08 0.95 -21.92
N PHE A 458 29.92 1.48 -21.55
CA PHE A 458 29.22 2.50 -22.32
C PHE A 458 29.67 3.91 -21.91
N LYS A 459 29.85 4.77 -22.89
CA LYS A 459 30.06 6.20 -22.67
C LYS A 459 28.74 6.94 -22.89
N VAL A 460 28.14 7.40 -21.79
CA VAL A 460 26.85 8.11 -21.77
C VAL A 460 27.07 9.47 -21.13
N TYR A 461 26.50 10.51 -21.73
CA TYR A 461 26.63 11.88 -21.28
C TYR A 461 25.35 12.35 -20.60
N PHE A 462 25.50 13.20 -19.62
CA PHE A 462 24.34 13.88 -19.01
C PHE A 462 23.78 14.93 -19.96
N GLY A 463 22.50 14.84 -20.26
CA GLY A 463 21.80 15.81 -21.10
C GLY A 463 20.30 15.59 -21.13
N ASP A 464 19.56 16.69 -21.01
CA ASP A 464 18.10 16.68 -21.17
C ASP A 464 17.77 17.02 -22.64
N GLY A 465 17.39 16.01 -23.43
CA GLY A 465 17.04 16.15 -24.85
C GLY A 465 15.80 17.02 -25.09
N SER A 466 15.01 17.37 -24.08
CA SER A 466 13.91 18.33 -24.21
C SER A 466 14.37 19.80 -24.24
N ARG A 467 15.68 20.02 -24.19
CA ARG A 467 16.32 21.36 -24.28
C ARG A 467 17.14 21.48 -25.54
N LEU A 468 16.89 22.55 -26.30
CA LEU A 468 17.52 22.77 -27.58
C LEU A 468 19.05 22.97 -27.50
N ASP A 469 19.52 23.66 -26.45
CA ASP A 469 20.95 23.88 -26.20
C ASP A 469 21.70 22.56 -25.97
N ILE A 470 21.05 21.59 -25.32
CA ILE A 470 21.60 20.26 -25.11
C ILE A 470 21.61 19.42 -26.38
N LEU A 471 20.58 19.54 -27.24
CA LEU A 471 20.56 18.86 -28.54
C LEU A 471 21.71 19.37 -29.42
N HIS A 472 21.99 20.67 -29.43
CA HIS A 472 23.17 21.25 -30.12
C HIS A 472 24.48 20.71 -29.54
N ALA A 473 24.65 20.74 -28.21
CA ALA A 473 25.84 20.22 -27.52
C ALA A 473 26.05 18.72 -27.75
N ALA A 474 24.96 17.94 -27.84
CA ALA A 474 24.98 16.53 -28.16
C ALA A 474 25.27 16.21 -29.64
N GLY A 475 25.38 17.21 -30.50
CA GLY A 475 25.74 17.07 -31.90
C GLY A 475 24.59 16.71 -32.83
N ALA A 476 23.35 17.08 -32.49
CA ALA A 476 22.17 16.78 -33.31
C ALA A 476 22.31 17.28 -34.78
N HIS A 477 22.99 18.40 -35.00
CA HIS A 477 23.23 18.96 -36.34
C HIS A 477 24.24 18.17 -37.19
N HIS A 478 25.06 17.29 -36.56
CA HIS A 478 25.99 16.40 -37.25
C HIS A 478 25.45 14.97 -37.38
N ALA A 479 24.39 14.66 -36.64
CA ALA A 479 23.81 13.33 -36.65
C ALA A 479 23.13 13.02 -37.99
N ARG A 480 23.35 11.83 -38.49
CA ARG A 480 22.62 11.26 -39.64
C ARG A 480 21.31 10.63 -39.25
N LEU A 481 21.15 10.38 -37.95
CA LEU A 481 19.97 9.72 -37.36
C LEU A 481 19.84 10.16 -35.90
N ILE A 482 18.63 10.48 -35.47
CA ILE A 482 18.28 10.67 -34.05
C ILE A 482 17.32 9.59 -33.64
N VAL A 483 17.61 8.95 -32.49
CA VAL A 483 16.78 7.90 -31.89
C VAL A 483 16.28 8.38 -30.53
N ILE A 484 14.97 8.48 -30.36
CA ILE A 484 14.30 8.88 -29.12
C ILE A 484 13.80 7.62 -28.42
N SER A 485 14.43 7.29 -27.26
CA SER A 485 14.11 6.10 -26.47
C SER A 485 13.73 6.42 -25.03
N VAL A 486 13.19 7.61 -24.80
CA VAL A 486 12.77 8.14 -23.51
C VAL A 486 11.46 7.48 -23.04
N ASP A 487 11.35 7.20 -21.73
CA ASP A 487 10.16 6.57 -21.13
C ASP A 487 8.98 7.54 -20.97
N ASP A 488 9.26 8.83 -20.80
CA ASP A 488 8.25 9.86 -20.58
C ASP A 488 7.62 10.30 -21.90
N ARG A 489 6.27 10.17 -22.01
CA ARG A 489 5.50 10.48 -23.23
C ARG A 489 5.63 11.96 -23.63
N GLU A 490 5.48 12.87 -22.65
CA GLU A 490 5.51 14.32 -22.91
C GLU A 490 6.92 14.76 -23.34
N ALA A 491 7.95 14.24 -22.65
CA ALA A 491 9.33 14.52 -23.02
C ALA A 491 9.67 13.98 -24.41
N SER A 492 9.24 12.76 -24.76
CA SER A 492 9.46 12.15 -26.07
C SER A 492 8.84 12.98 -27.20
N LEU A 493 7.59 13.41 -27.03
CA LEU A 493 6.89 14.24 -28.01
C LEU A 493 7.58 15.60 -28.16
N LYS A 494 7.92 16.28 -27.05
CA LYS A 494 8.62 17.54 -27.06
C LYS A 494 9.99 17.46 -27.74
N ILE A 495 10.73 16.36 -27.51
CA ILE A 495 12.02 16.14 -28.20
C ILE A 495 11.79 16.00 -29.71
N ALA A 496 10.80 15.22 -30.13
CA ALA A 496 10.47 15.03 -31.54
C ALA A 496 10.11 16.35 -32.21
N GLU A 497 9.25 17.18 -31.61
CA GLU A 497 8.88 18.50 -32.10
C GLU A 497 10.08 19.45 -32.23
N LEU A 498 10.95 19.51 -31.19
CA LEU A 498 12.16 20.34 -31.21
C LEU A 498 13.13 19.91 -32.32
N VAL A 499 13.35 18.57 -32.43
CA VAL A 499 14.26 18.06 -33.47
C VAL A 499 13.73 18.36 -34.87
N LYS A 500 12.44 18.18 -35.10
CA LYS A 500 11.83 18.46 -36.41
C LYS A 500 11.78 19.93 -36.76
N ALA A 501 11.63 20.80 -35.77
CA ALA A 501 11.68 22.26 -35.99
C ALA A 501 13.10 22.77 -36.31
N GLU A 502 14.12 22.27 -35.59
CA GLU A 502 15.48 22.81 -35.70
C GLU A 502 16.38 22.02 -36.67
N PHE A 503 16.17 20.70 -36.75
CA PHE A 503 16.96 19.78 -37.59
C PHE A 503 16.06 19.00 -38.57
N PRO A 504 15.28 19.65 -39.44
CA PRO A 504 14.24 19.02 -40.26
C PRO A 504 14.74 17.96 -41.24
N LEU A 505 16.04 17.99 -41.58
CA LEU A 505 16.65 17.04 -42.51
C LEU A 505 17.16 15.76 -41.80
N VAL A 506 17.21 15.74 -40.48
CA VAL A 506 17.69 14.59 -39.75
C VAL A 506 16.50 13.64 -39.50
N PRO A 507 16.56 12.38 -39.96
CA PRO A 507 15.54 11.41 -39.71
C PRO A 507 15.47 11.07 -38.22
N VAL A 508 14.24 10.87 -37.72
CA VAL A 508 13.96 10.60 -36.32
C VAL A 508 13.26 9.24 -36.19
N LEU A 509 13.81 8.37 -35.39
CA LEU A 509 13.14 7.17 -34.94
C LEU A 509 12.73 7.34 -33.48
N ALA A 510 11.54 6.88 -33.10
CA ALA A 510 11.08 7.01 -31.74
C ALA A 510 10.44 5.72 -31.20
N ARG A 511 10.68 5.47 -29.92
CA ARG A 511 9.90 4.50 -29.15
C ARG A 511 8.57 5.13 -28.74
N SER A 512 7.48 4.42 -28.95
CA SER A 512 6.16 4.77 -28.43
C SER A 512 5.70 3.79 -27.37
N LEU A 513 4.99 4.28 -26.36
CA LEU A 513 4.45 3.46 -25.26
C LEU A 513 3.24 2.66 -25.69
N ASP A 514 2.33 3.33 -26.37
CA ASP A 514 1.05 2.80 -26.84
C ASP A 514 0.70 3.36 -28.22
N ARG A 515 -0.49 3.04 -28.69
CA ARG A 515 -0.98 3.43 -30.02
C ARG A 515 -1.26 4.93 -30.11
N GLU A 516 -1.81 5.52 -29.07
CA GLU A 516 -2.09 6.96 -29.03
C GLU A 516 -0.80 7.78 -29.11
N HIS A 517 0.21 7.40 -28.34
CA HIS A 517 1.55 8.01 -28.40
C HIS A 517 2.21 7.82 -29.78
N ALA A 518 2.00 6.65 -30.42
CA ALA A 518 2.49 6.42 -31.78
C ALA A 518 1.89 7.43 -32.77
N ILE A 519 0.58 7.69 -32.70
CA ILE A 519 -0.12 8.67 -33.52
C ILE A 519 0.41 10.07 -33.29
N GLU A 520 0.64 10.46 -32.03
CA GLU A 520 1.21 11.78 -31.69
C GLU A 520 2.61 11.97 -32.29
N LEU A 521 3.48 10.97 -32.18
CA LEU A 521 4.83 11.01 -32.73
C LEU A 521 4.82 11.09 -34.27
N ILE A 522 3.92 10.35 -34.94
CA ILE A 522 3.75 10.44 -36.40
C ILE A 522 3.31 11.85 -36.79
N ASN A 523 2.34 12.43 -36.07
CA ASN A 523 1.86 13.79 -36.31
C ASN A 523 2.95 14.84 -36.03
N ALA A 524 3.89 14.58 -35.12
CA ALA A 524 5.08 15.40 -34.86
C ALA A 524 6.17 15.24 -35.94
N GLY A 525 5.97 14.38 -36.95
CA GLY A 525 6.87 14.21 -38.09
C GLY A 525 7.99 13.17 -37.85
N VAL A 526 7.83 12.24 -36.94
CA VAL A 526 8.76 11.13 -36.74
C VAL A 526 8.63 10.14 -37.90
N GLU A 527 9.75 9.78 -38.53
CA GLU A 527 9.76 8.92 -39.73
C GLU A 527 9.41 7.47 -39.42
N TYR A 528 9.80 6.99 -38.26
CA TYR A 528 9.47 5.63 -37.83
C TYR A 528 9.29 5.58 -36.33
N GLN A 529 8.24 4.95 -35.92
CA GLN A 529 7.96 4.68 -34.52
C GLN A 529 7.75 3.18 -34.29
N ILE A 530 8.13 2.71 -33.13
CA ILE A 530 7.88 1.33 -32.70
C ILE A 530 7.25 1.32 -31.31
N ARG A 531 6.14 0.56 -31.18
CA ARG A 531 5.53 0.34 -29.87
C ARG A 531 6.30 -0.74 -29.12
N GLU A 532 6.81 -0.38 -27.95
CA GLU A 532 7.71 -1.22 -27.15
C GLU A 532 7.21 -2.65 -26.95
N THR A 533 5.92 -2.80 -26.63
CA THR A 533 5.34 -4.11 -26.28
C THR A 533 4.83 -4.89 -27.49
N PHE A 534 4.63 -4.26 -28.65
CA PHE A 534 3.96 -4.89 -29.78
C PHE A 534 4.75 -6.07 -30.36
N GLU A 535 6.00 -5.84 -30.77
CA GLU A 535 6.82 -6.88 -31.37
C GLU A 535 7.19 -7.99 -30.37
N SER A 536 7.46 -7.63 -29.11
CA SER A 536 7.73 -8.63 -28.07
C SER A 536 6.51 -9.47 -27.74
N ALA A 537 5.31 -8.87 -27.75
CA ALA A 537 4.05 -9.61 -27.55
C ALA A 537 3.75 -10.53 -28.75
N LEU A 538 4.02 -10.08 -29.98
CA LEU A 538 3.90 -10.93 -31.18
C LEU A 538 4.85 -12.12 -31.12
N ALA A 539 6.12 -11.92 -30.77
CA ALA A 539 7.08 -13.00 -30.62
C ALA A 539 6.65 -14.03 -29.57
N LEU A 540 6.05 -13.58 -28.44
CA LEU A 540 5.48 -14.48 -27.46
C LEU A 540 4.24 -15.23 -28.00
N GLY A 541 3.38 -14.55 -28.77
CA GLY A 541 2.22 -15.14 -29.44
C GLY A 541 2.62 -16.22 -30.45
N GLU A 542 3.66 -15.97 -31.22
CA GLU A 542 4.23 -16.93 -32.16
C GLU A 542 4.73 -18.20 -31.43
N LYS A 543 5.46 -18.01 -30.31
CA LYS A 543 5.92 -19.12 -29.48
C LYS A 543 4.76 -19.91 -28.85
N ALA A 544 3.69 -19.24 -28.49
CA ALA A 544 2.49 -19.90 -28.00
C ALA A 544 1.82 -20.78 -29.10
N LEU A 545 1.74 -20.29 -30.34
CA LEU A 545 1.24 -21.07 -31.45
C LEU A 545 2.11 -22.31 -31.74
N GLU A 546 3.44 -22.17 -31.62
CA GLU A 546 4.38 -23.29 -31.72
C GLU A 546 4.12 -24.35 -30.65
N MET A 547 3.86 -23.93 -29.40
CA MET A 547 3.53 -24.85 -28.29
C MET A 547 2.16 -25.50 -28.41
N LEU A 548 1.30 -24.97 -29.28
CA LEU A 548 0.01 -25.54 -29.65
C LEU A 548 0.08 -26.40 -30.93
N ASP A 549 1.30 -26.79 -31.36
CA ASP A 549 1.58 -27.60 -32.53
C ASP A 549 1.05 -27.01 -33.84
N VAL A 550 0.93 -25.68 -33.95
CA VAL A 550 0.58 -25.00 -35.18
C VAL A 550 1.76 -25.04 -36.16
N ASP A 551 1.53 -25.41 -37.40
CA ASP A 551 2.52 -25.50 -38.46
C ASP A 551 3.25 -24.17 -38.72
N GLU A 552 4.52 -24.23 -39.17
CA GLU A 552 5.37 -23.07 -39.35
C GLU A 552 4.81 -22.09 -40.42
N GLU A 553 4.36 -22.60 -41.55
CA GLU A 553 3.76 -21.77 -42.59
C GLU A 553 2.48 -21.05 -42.11
N GLU A 554 1.66 -21.73 -41.29
CA GLU A 554 0.45 -21.14 -40.71
C GLU A 554 0.81 -20.09 -39.66
N ARG A 555 1.83 -20.33 -38.82
CA ARG A 555 2.33 -19.33 -37.85
C ARG A 555 2.78 -18.05 -38.56
N GLU A 556 3.63 -18.19 -39.58
CA GLU A 556 4.11 -17.04 -40.36
C GLU A 556 2.94 -16.26 -41.00
N ARG A 557 1.98 -16.95 -41.58
CA ARG A 557 0.76 -16.31 -42.16
C ARG A 557 -0.02 -15.53 -41.11
N VAL A 558 -0.26 -16.12 -39.95
CA VAL A 558 -1.00 -15.48 -38.86
C VAL A 558 -0.26 -14.24 -38.36
N MET A 559 1.06 -14.36 -38.18
CA MET A 559 1.90 -13.24 -37.70
C MET A 559 1.94 -12.09 -38.71
N GLU A 560 2.03 -12.39 -40.02
CA GLU A 560 1.98 -11.38 -41.05
C GLU A 560 0.58 -10.73 -41.17
N ASP A 561 -0.51 -11.51 -41.06
CA ASP A 561 -1.86 -10.95 -41.03
C ASP A 561 -2.08 -10.01 -39.84
N VAL A 562 -1.61 -10.37 -38.64
CA VAL A 562 -1.72 -9.50 -37.47
C VAL A 562 -0.94 -8.20 -37.66
N ARG A 563 0.31 -8.25 -38.18
CA ARG A 563 1.08 -7.03 -38.48
C ARG A 563 0.41 -6.16 -39.53
N ARG A 564 -0.11 -6.75 -40.60
CA ARG A 564 -0.82 -6.02 -41.65
C ARG A 564 -2.07 -5.32 -41.09
N ARG A 565 -2.93 -6.04 -40.38
CA ARG A 565 -4.15 -5.48 -39.77
C ARG A 565 -3.84 -4.37 -38.77
N ASP A 566 -2.76 -4.52 -38.01
CA ASP A 566 -2.33 -3.50 -37.08
C ASP A 566 -1.84 -2.23 -37.79
N SER A 567 -1.12 -2.38 -38.89
CA SER A 567 -0.67 -1.26 -39.74
C SER A 567 -1.84 -0.56 -40.43
N ASP A 568 -2.78 -1.33 -41.02
CA ASP A 568 -3.99 -0.79 -41.63
C ASP A 568 -4.83 -0.02 -40.62
N ARG A 569 -4.98 -0.58 -39.42
CA ARG A 569 -5.68 0.06 -38.31
C ARG A 569 -5.02 1.38 -37.91
N LEU A 570 -3.69 1.42 -37.79
CA LEU A 570 -2.97 2.65 -37.44
C LEU A 570 -3.22 3.74 -38.51
N THR A 571 -3.24 3.37 -39.79
CA THR A 571 -3.51 4.29 -40.90
C THR A 571 -4.93 4.88 -40.83
N ILE A 572 -5.92 4.06 -40.49
CA ILE A 572 -7.31 4.53 -40.29
C ILE A 572 -7.41 5.44 -39.08
N GLU A 573 -6.78 5.06 -37.98
CA GLU A 573 -6.81 5.84 -36.73
C GLU A 573 -6.14 7.22 -36.86
N LEU A 574 -5.14 7.37 -37.72
CA LEU A 574 -4.51 8.66 -38.03
C LEU A 574 -5.48 9.64 -38.70
N THR A 575 -6.48 9.16 -39.43
CA THR A 575 -7.44 9.99 -40.18
C THR A 575 -8.81 10.11 -39.53
N GLU A 576 -9.29 9.05 -38.87
CA GLU A 576 -10.65 8.92 -38.37
C GLU A 576 -10.73 8.87 -36.83
N GLY A 577 -9.58 8.86 -36.14
CA GLY A 577 -9.47 8.84 -34.69
C GLY A 577 -9.31 7.44 -34.08
N ILE A 578 -8.88 7.39 -32.83
CA ILE A 578 -8.33 6.22 -32.11
C ILE A 578 -9.30 5.01 -32.00
N TYR A 579 -10.59 5.20 -32.19
CA TYR A 579 -11.59 4.12 -32.15
C TYR A 579 -11.98 3.58 -33.54
N ALA A 580 -11.42 4.14 -34.61
CA ALA A 580 -11.62 3.64 -35.94
C ALA A 580 -10.84 2.32 -36.15
N GLY A 581 -11.26 1.54 -37.16
CA GLY A 581 -10.56 0.30 -37.50
C GLY A 581 -10.63 -0.83 -36.47
N ARG A 582 -11.51 -0.75 -35.44
CA ARG A 582 -11.69 -1.82 -34.45
C ARG A 582 -12.09 -3.17 -35.04
N ASP A 583 -12.70 -3.17 -36.20
CA ASP A 583 -13.14 -4.39 -36.92
C ASP A 583 -11.93 -5.19 -37.47
N LEU A 584 -10.74 -4.58 -37.49
CA LEU A 584 -9.49 -5.25 -37.85
C LEU A 584 -8.88 -6.07 -36.69
N ILE A 585 -9.44 -5.99 -35.48
CA ILE A 585 -8.97 -6.76 -34.32
C ILE A 585 -9.62 -8.13 -34.30
N HIS A 586 -8.82 -9.18 -34.09
CA HIS A 586 -9.35 -10.50 -33.80
C HIS A 586 -9.96 -10.54 -32.40
N GLY A 587 -11.30 -10.60 -32.32
CA GLY A 587 -12.01 -10.69 -31.03
C GLY A 587 -12.36 -12.14 -30.68
N ASN A 588 -12.44 -12.46 -29.41
CA ASN A 588 -12.88 -13.77 -28.90
C ASN A 588 -14.38 -13.82 -28.57
N ALA A 589 -15.13 -12.75 -28.82
CA ALA A 589 -16.56 -12.67 -28.66
C ALA A 589 -17.23 -12.47 -30.04
N PRO A 590 -18.41 -13.07 -30.28
CA PRO A 590 -19.14 -12.83 -31.52
C PRO A 590 -19.50 -11.35 -31.65
N ILE A 591 -19.17 -10.74 -32.77
CA ILE A 591 -19.51 -9.35 -33.07
C ILE A 591 -21.05 -9.28 -33.13
N LYS A 592 -21.64 -8.54 -32.19
CA LYS A 592 -23.07 -8.22 -32.28
C LYS A 592 -23.28 -7.34 -33.51
N ASP A 593 -23.81 -7.91 -34.59
CA ASP A 593 -24.19 -7.16 -35.76
C ASP A 593 -25.13 -6.02 -35.36
N LYS A 594 -24.64 -4.78 -35.49
CA LYS A 594 -25.48 -3.59 -35.50
C LYS A 594 -26.20 -3.46 -36.85
N LYS A 595 -27.05 -4.42 -37.19
CA LYS A 595 -28.09 -4.26 -38.19
C LYS A 595 -29.44 -4.57 -37.56
N GLY A 596 -29.90 -3.62 -36.74
CA GLY A 596 -31.32 -3.45 -36.50
C GLY A 596 -31.90 -2.60 -37.62
N GLY A 597 -32.19 -3.21 -38.72
CA GLY A 597 -33.04 -2.70 -39.79
C GLY A 597 -34.29 -3.56 -39.81
N THR A 598 -35.42 -2.98 -39.42
CA THR A 598 -36.77 -3.42 -39.62
C THR A 598 -36.93 -4.20 -40.96
N ASP A 599 -37.39 -5.45 -40.87
CA ASP A 599 -38.31 -5.95 -41.88
C ASP A 599 -39.43 -6.74 -41.19
N SER A 600 -40.59 -6.13 -41.29
CA SER A 600 -41.90 -6.68 -41.01
C SER A 600 -42.31 -7.65 -42.08
N ALA A 601 -43.10 -8.63 -41.70
CA ALA A 601 -44.09 -9.39 -42.52
C ALA A 601 -43.57 -10.52 -43.40
N THR A 602 -43.73 -11.72 -43.03
CA THR A 602 -44.88 -12.61 -43.32
C THR A 602 -44.78 -13.90 -42.55
#